data_73b2dbbbfd920be46cfebcfe83490dea
#
_entry.id   73b2dbbbfd920be46cfebcfe83490dea
#
_cell.length_a   1.000
_cell.length_b   1.000
_cell.length_c   1.000
_cell.angle_alpha   90.00
_cell.angle_beta   90.00
_cell.angle_gamma   90.00
#
_symmetry.space_group_name_H-M   'P 1'
#
loop_
_entity.id
_entity.type
_entity.pdbx_description
1 polymer ?
#
loop_
_entity_poly.entity_id
_entity_poly.type
_entity_poly.pdbx_seq_one_letter_code
_entity_poly.pdbx_strand_id
1 'polypeptide(L)'
;NQDSHETNNYRGSNRFERKPATPSSRNKNSHEASSYRREESREPLSYSESFTKTLSDDLIWGRHSTEAALMGGRAIHRIWCTSELRSTPKFFQLLKDQKASGVLVEEVSWSRLGQLTNGAVHQGIVLQIAASKTHDLKNLIDACKAFGDSSLLLALDGLTDPQNLGAIIRSAEALGAQGLILPQRRSAGLTGSVAKVAAGALEHLPVARVVNLNRSLEKLKDEGYTVVGLAEEGSSTLSEIKFQGPLVVVVGSEDKGISLITRRLCDQLVRIPLKGVTTSLNASVATSIFLYEVARSKWMRSISGQDPSPRLLKPQISSEKIN
;
A
#
# COMPACT_ATOMS: atom_id res chain seq x y z
N ASN A 1 -29.77 7.71 62.39
CA ASN A 1 -28.58 7.71 63.23
C ASN A 1 -27.41 8.03 62.32
N GLN A 2 -26.98 9.30 62.21
CA GLN A 2 -26.02 10.01 63.09
C GLN A 2 -24.64 9.35 62.94
N ASP A 3 -23.55 9.96 62.66
CA ASP A 3 -23.02 11.34 62.70
C ASP A 3 -21.64 11.27 62.02
N SER A 4 -21.21 12.21 61.34
CA SER A 4 -20.52 13.49 61.57
C SER A 4 -18.98 13.44 61.39
N HIS A 5 -18.49 14.46 60.68
CA HIS A 5 -17.27 15.22 60.82
C HIS A 5 -15.92 14.52 60.60
N GLU A 6 -14.98 15.04 59.79
CA GLU A 6 -14.24 16.30 59.97
C GLU A 6 -13.44 16.70 58.75
N THR A 7 -13.40 17.96 58.55
CA THR A 7 -12.54 18.78 57.69
C THR A 7 -11.08 18.80 58.14
N ASN A 8 -10.11 18.90 57.26
CA ASN A 8 -8.92 19.69 57.54
C ASN A 8 -8.29 20.28 56.28
N ASN A 9 -8.28 21.60 56.31
CA ASN A 9 -7.52 22.52 55.49
C ASN A 9 -6.06 22.52 55.87
N TYR A 10 -5.15 22.58 54.91
CA TYR A 10 -3.90 23.30 55.07
C TYR A 10 -3.51 24.06 53.79
N ARG A 11 -3.56 25.38 53.91
CA ARG A 11 -2.90 26.38 53.06
C ARG A 11 -1.44 26.45 53.44
N GLY A 12 -0.58 26.63 52.43
CA GLY A 12 0.83 27.01 52.62
C GLY A 12 1.35 27.69 51.38
N SER A 13 1.20 29.00 51.35
CA SER A 13 1.84 29.95 50.43
C SER A 13 3.29 30.10 50.75
N ASN A 14 4.19 30.11 49.76
CA ASN A 14 5.44 30.83 49.85
C ASN A 14 5.83 31.47 48.52
N ARG A 15 5.80 32.75 48.61
CA ARG A 15 6.21 33.80 47.69
C ARG A 15 7.70 34.05 47.96
N PHE A 16 8.59 34.00 46.97
CA PHE A 16 9.88 34.67 47.08
C PHE A 16 10.17 35.46 45.80
N GLU A 17 10.67 36.63 46.10
CA GLU A 17 10.80 37.90 45.45
C GLU A 17 11.83 37.93 44.32
N ARG A 18 11.55 38.85 43.39
CA ARG A 18 12.49 39.40 42.41
C ARG A 18 13.46 40.36 43.08
N LYS A 19 14.71 40.41 42.61
CA LYS A 19 15.52 41.63 42.60
C LYS A 19 16.36 41.77 41.33
N PRO A 20 16.69 43.00 40.96
CA PRO A 20 16.94 43.41 39.59
C PRO A 20 18.42 43.61 39.23
N ALA A 21 18.60 43.88 37.93
CA ALA A 21 19.84 44.21 37.26
C ALA A 21 20.48 45.53 37.65
N THR A 22 21.80 45.64 37.45
CA THR A 22 22.45 46.89 37.04
C THR A 22 23.66 46.62 36.13
N PRO A 23 24.02 47.58 35.25
CA PRO A 23 24.96 47.40 34.16
C PRO A 23 26.26 48.20 34.40
N SER A 24 27.34 47.79 33.77
CA SER A 24 28.54 48.61 33.50
C SER A 24 29.54 47.76 32.71
N SER A 25 30.31 48.17 31.75
CA SER A 25 30.70 49.49 31.21
C SER A 25 31.43 49.25 29.88
N ARG A 26 31.39 50.29 29.07
CA ARG A 26 32.18 50.48 27.84
C ARG A 26 33.66 50.21 27.99
N ASN A 27 34.29 49.61 26.98
CA ASN A 27 35.55 50.13 26.51
C ASN A 27 35.70 50.02 25.00
N LYS A 28 36.03 51.15 24.38
CA LYS A 28 36.42 51.32 22.98
C LYS A 28 37.92 51.06 22.87
N ASN A 29 38.33 50.44 21.78
CA ASN A 29 39.48 50.89 20.94
C ASN A 29 39.54 49.98 19.69
N SER A 30 39.40 50.53 18.64
CA SER A 30 39.96 50.86 17.34
C SER A 30 41.17 50.05 16.85
N HIS A 31 41.12 49.82 15.52
CA HIS A 31 42.13 49.49 14.50
C HIS A 31 42.45 47.99 14.34
N GLU A 32 42.35 47.44 13.18
CA GLU A 32 42.86 47.59 11.85
C GLU A 32 42.35 46.48 10.94
N ALA A 33 42.23 46.78 9.68
CA ALA A 33 41.78 45.90 8.60
C ALA A 33 42.78 44.78 8.32
N SER A 34 42.28 43.57 8.21
CA SER A 34 42.91 42.54 7.39
C SER A 34 41.84 41.69 6.71
N SER A 35 41.78 41.83 5.42
CA SER A 35 41.00 41.08 4.49
C SER A 35 41.46 39.62 4.46
N TYR A 36 40.70 38.73 5.07
CA TYR A 36 40.77 37.31 4.72
C TYR A 36 39.41 36.87 4.16
N ARG A 37 39.46 36.51 2.88
CA ARG A 37 38.41 35.78 2.19
C ARG A 37 38.04 34.57 3.05
N ARG A 38 36.84 34.56 3.59
CA ARG A 38 36.19 33.35 4.06
C ARG A 38 35.72 32.61 2.81
N GLU A 39 36.43 31.58 2.43
CA GLU A 39 35.88 30.51 1.62
C GLU A 39 34.69 29.93 2.37
N GLU A 40 33.49 30.17 1.86
CA GLU A 40 32.30 29.42 2.22
C GLU A 40 32.57 27.96 1.84
N SER A 41 32.90 27.16 2.85
CA SER A 41 32.81 25.70 2.77
C SER A 41 31.34 25.36 2.49
N ARG A 42 31.00 25.21 1.22
CA ARG A 42 29.79 24.55 0.80
C ARG A 42 29.87 23.13 1.35
N GLU A 43 29.09 22.85 2.40
CA GLU A 43 28.81 21.48 2.78
C GLU A 43 28.26 20.74 1.55
N PRO A 44 28.79 19.56 1.21
CA PRO A 44 28.23 18.79 0.13
C PRO A 44 26.82 18.36 0.57
N LEU A 45 25.81 18.95 -0.06
CA LEU A 45 24.42 18.48 0.00
C LEU A 45 24.43 16.95 -0.07
N SER A 46 23.90 16.33 0.96
CA SER A 46 23.84 14.88 1.12
C SER A 46 22.97 14.26 0.01
N TYR A 47 23.55 14.09 -1.16
CA TYR A 47 22.96 13.32 -2.28
C TYR A 47 22.72 11.85 -1.90
N SER A 48 23.27 11.39 -0.76
CA SER A 48 23.17 10.01 -0.32
C SER A 48 21.82 9.64 0.31
N GLU A 49 21.17 10.57 1.04
CA GLU A 49 19.91 10.24 1.73
C GLU A 49 18.69 10.20 0.82
N SER A 50 18.64 11.05 -0.21
CA SER A 50 17.56 11.00 -1.21
C SER A 50 17.72 9.81 -2.15
N PHE A 51 18.95 9.43 -2.47
CA PHE A 51 19.25 8.29 -3.37
C PHE A 51 19.02 6.94 -2.69
N THR A 52 19.30 6.82 -1.38
CA THR A 52 19.02 5.61 -0.61
C THR A 52 17.53 5.40 -0.37
N LYS A 53 16.75 6.48 -0.19
CA LYS A 53 15.31 6.40 0.01
C LYS A 53 14.56 6.00 -1.27
N THR A 54 14.99 6.50 -2.43
CA THR A 54 14.46 6.11 -3.76
C THR A 54 14.83 4.68 -4.12
N LEU A 55 16.05 4.23 -3.80
CA LEU A 55 16.47 2.84 -4.06
C LEU A 55 15.69 1.81 -3.25
N SER A 56 15.27 2.13 -2.02
CA SER A 56 14.50 1.21 -1.19
C SER A 56 13.06 0.99 -1.69
N ASP A 57 12.46 1.99 -2.32
CA ASP A 57 11.09 1.92 -2.80
C ASP A 57 10.94 1.11 -4.10
N ASP A 58 12.02 0.99 -4.88
CA ASP A 58 12.04 0.25 -6.15
C ASP A 58 12.61 -1.17 -6.01
N LEU A 59 12.92 -1.63 -4.78
CA LEU A 59 13.49 -2.94 -4.55
C LEU A 59 12.43 -3.97 -4.16
N ILE A 60 12.49 -5.13 -4.80
CA ILE A 60 11.78 -6.36 -4.40
C ILE A 60 12.80 -7.40 -3.95
N TRP A 61 12.48 -8.13 -2.89
CA TRP A 61 13.33 -9.21 -2.38
C TRP A 61 12.54 -10.39 -1.86
N GLY A 62 13.21 -11.53 -1.70
CA GLY A 62 12.62 -12.80 -1.31
C GLY A 62 12.17 -13.64 -2.50
N ARG A 63 12.27 -14.96 -2.38
CA ARG A 63 12.14 -15.91 -3.51
C ARG A 63 10.79 -15.81 -4.22
N HIS A 64 9.68 -15.82 -3.49
CA HIS A 64 8.35 -15.80 -4.10
C HIS A 64 8.04 -14.49 -4.83
N SER A 65 8.31 -13.34 -4.20
CA SER A 65 8.05 -12.03 -4.79
C SER A 65 8.91 -11.78 -6.03
N THR A 66 10.19 -12.17 -5.97
CA THR A 66 11.11 -11.98 -7.10
C THR A 66 10.80 -12.94 -8.24
N GLU A 67 10.45 -14.19 -7.95
CA GLU A 67 9.99 -15.14 -8.96
C GLU A 67 8.75 -14.62 -9.70
N ALA A 68 7.73 -14.18 -8.96
CA ALA A 68 6.52 -13.63 -9.57
C ALA A 68 6.83 -12.42 -10.46
N ALA A 69 7.72 -11.51 -10.02
CA ALA A 69 8.14 -10.36 -10.82
C ALA A 69 8.90 -10.79 -12.08
N LEU A 70 9.79 -11.78 -11.98
CA LEU A 70 10.55 -12.33 -13.11
C LEU A 70 9.64 -13.00 -14.16
N MET A 71 8.61 -13.72 -13.71
CA MET A 71 7.64 -14.40 -14.59
C MET A 71 6.55 -13.46 -15.10
N GLY A 72 6.22 -12.40 -14.35
CA GLY A 72 5.14 -11.46 -14.66
C GLY A 72 5.47 -10.45 -15.76
N GLY A 73 6.68 -10.50 -16.35
CA GLY A 73 7.09 -9.60 -17.43
C GLY A 73 7.30 -8.15 -16.97
N ARG A 74 7.50 -7.94 -15.69
CA ARG A 74 7.83 -6.62 -15.14
C ARG A 74 9.17 -6.13 -15.63
N ALA A 75 9.30 -4.83 -15.95
CA ALA A 75 10.58 -4.27 -16.33
C ALA A 75 11.53 -4.28 -15.11
N ILE A 76 12.63 -5.00 -15.26
CA ILE A 76 13.66 -5.15 -14.24
C ILE A 76 14.90 -4.38 -14.70
N HIS A 77 15.41 -3.50 -13.84
CA HIS A 77 16.60 -2.72 -14.13
C HIS A 77 17.88 -3.46 -13.74
N ARG A 78 17.83 -4.17 -12.60
CA ARG A 78 18.99 -4.84 -12.04
C ARG A 78 18.60 -5.99 -11.12
N ILE A 79 19.43 -7.00 -11.07
CA ILE A 79 19.27 -8.17 -10.22
C ILE A 79 20.56 -8.39 -9.42
N TRP A 80 20.42 -8.53 -8.10
CA TRP A 80 21.48 -9.00 -7.22
C TRP A 80 21.09 -10.34 -6.64
N CYS A 81 21.98 -11.32 -6.75
CA CYS A 81 21.74 -12.66 -6.21
C CYS A 81 23.01 -13.27 -5.64
N THR A 82 22.83 -14.22 -4.73
CA THR A 82 23.96 -15.04 -4.25
C THR A 82 24.27 -16.15 -5.24
N SER A 83 25.50 -16.66 -5.19
CA SER A 83 25.93 -17.83 -5.98
C SER A 83 25.06 -19.06 -5.73
N GLU A 84 24.68 -19.29 -4.49
CA GLU A 84 23.82 -20.41 -4.07
C GLU A 84 22.44 -20.33 -4.74
N LEU A 85 21.80 -19.17 -4.72
CA LEU A 85 20.49 -18.99 -5.38
C LEU A 85 20.60 -19.14 -6.89
N ARG A 86 21.62 -18.53 -7.49
CA ARG A 86 21.89 -18.63 -8.93
C ARG A 86 22.04 -20.07 -9.40
N SER A 87 22.58 -20.95 -8.54
CA SER A 87 22.78 -22.36 -8.85
C SER A 87 21.49 -23.21 -8.72
N THR A 88 20.42 -22.67 -8.18
CA THR A 88 19.13 -23.41 -8.10
C THR A 88 18.50 -23.52 -9.50
N PRO A 89 18.02 -24.70 -9.93
CA PRO A 89 17.53 -24.92 -11.30
C PRO A 89 16.48 -23.90 -11.75
N LYS A 90 15.56 -23.57 -10.88
CA LYS A 90 14.46 -22.63 -11.14
C LYS A 90 14.94 -21.21 -11.40
N PHE A 91 15.80 -20.67 -10.53
CA PHE A 91 16.33 -19.32 -10.67
C PHE A 91 17.41 -19.24 -11.75
N PHE A 92 18.17 -20.30 -11.95
CA PHE A 92 19.18 -20.33 -13.02
C PHE A 92 18.60 -19.98 -14.38
N GLN A 93 17.48 -20.61 -14.76
CA GLN A 93 16.83 -20.33 -16.05
C GLN A 93 16.26 -18.91 -16.10
N LEU A 94 15.53 -18.48 -15.07
CA LEU A 94 14.95 -17.15 -15.00
C LEU A 94 16.02 -16.04 -15.11
N LEU A 95 17.13 -16.20 -14.38
CA LEU A 95 18.23 -15.23 -14.41
C LEU A 95 18.97 -15.23 -15.75
N LYS A 96 19.09 -16.40 -16.40
CA LYS A 96 19.65 -16.52 -17.74
C LYS A 96 18.81 -15.77 -18.77
N ASP A 97 17.50 -15.92 -18.72
CA ASP A 97 16.55 -15.26 -19.63
C ASP A 97 16.59 -13.74 -19.44
N GLN A 98 16.62 -13.26 -18.19
CA GLN A 98 16.78 -11.83 -17.90
C GLN A 98 18.11 -11.24 -18.38
N LYS A 99 19.20 -11.98 -18.21
CA LYS A 99 20.51 -11.57 -18.73
C LYS A 99 20.51 -11.49 -20.26
N ALA A 100 19.86 -12.44 -20.94
CA ALA A 100 19.70 -12.42 -22.39
C ALA A 100 18.87 -11.22 -22.88
N SER A 101 17.91 -10.75 -22.06
CA SER A 101 17.12 -9.53 -22.31
C SER A 101 17.85 -8.22 -21.95
N GLY A 102 19.13 -8.28 -21.57
CA GLY A 102 19.96 -7.10 -21.28
C GLY A 102 19.90 -6.62 -19.82
N VAL A 103 19.24 -7.34 -18.92
CA VAL A 103 19.19 -7.00 -17.49
C VAL A 103 20.55 -7.29 -16.85
N LEU A 104 21.06 -6.34 -16.07
CA LEU A 104 22.30 -6.53 -15.31
C LEU A 104 22.06 -7.48 -14.14
N VAL A 105 22.68 -8.66 -14.19
CA VAL A 105 22.64 -9.67 -13.12
C VAL A 105 23.99 -9.73 -12.45
N GLU A 106 24.03 -9.34 -11.17
CA GLU A 106 25.25 -9.31 -10.36
C GLU A 106 25.21 -10.37 -9.27
N GLU A 107 26.31 -11.11 -9.15
CA GLU A 107 26.56 -11.99 -8.04
C GLU A 107 27.18 -11.22 -6.89
N VAL A 108 26.56 -11.27 -5.73
CA VAL A 108 26.97 -10.51 -4.53
C VAL A 108 26.91 -11.37 -3.27
N SER A 109 27.60 -10.90 -2.23
CA SER A 109 27.57 -11.54 -0.93
C SER A 109 26.23 -11.36 -0.21
N TRP A 110 25.93 -12.28 0.73
CA TRP A 110 24.76 -12.19 1.61
C TRP A 110 24.72 -10.86 2.37
N SER A 111 25.86 -10.41 2.86
CA SER A 111 25.99 -9.12 3.56
C SER A 111 25.61 -7.92 2.66
N ARG A 112 25.98 -7.95 1.38
CA ARG A 112 25.62 -6.90 0.43
C ARG A 112 24.10 -6.82 0.21
N LEU A 113 23.44 -7.96 0.10
CA LEU A 113 21.97 -8.01 0.02
C LEU A 113 21.31 -7.48 1.29
N GLY A 114 21.86 -7.80 2.47
CA GLY A 114 21.42 -7.25 3.74
C GLY A 114 21.51 -5.72 3.79
N GLN A 115 22.59 -5.15 3.28
CA GLN A 115 22.75 -3.68 3.16
C GLN A 115 21.69 -3.07 2.23
N LEU A 116 21.46 -3.67 1.05
CA LEU A 116 20.47 -3.19 0.08
C LEU A 116 19.04 -3.23 0.63
N THR A 117 18.73 -4.17 1.50
CA THR A 117 17.39 -4.39 2.05
C THR A 117 17.21 -3.89 3.47
N ASN A 118 18.17 -3.13 4.00
CA ASN A 118 18.18 -2.66 5.39
C ASN A 118 17.97 -3.79 6.41
N GLY A 119 18.66 -4.92 6.21
CA GLY A 119 18.59 -6.09 7.09
C GLY A 119 17.35 -6.98 6.92
N ALA A 120 16.53 -6.74 5.91
CA ALA A 120 15.35 -7.58 5.67
C ALA A 120 15.71 -9.00 5.22
N VAL A 121 14.77 -9.95 5.39
CA VAL A 121 14.92 -11.35 4.96
C VAL A 121 14.82 -11.44 3.44
N HIS A 122 15.95 -11.33 2.75
CA HIS A 122 16.04 -11.26 1.27
C HIS A 122 16.16 -12.63 0.58
N GLN A 123 16.43 -13.72 1.32
CA GLN A 123 16.48 -15.08 0.81
C GLN A 123 17.44 -15.28 -0.38
N GLY A 124 18.49 -14.46 -0.49
CA GLY A 124 19.53 -14.57 -1.49
C GLY A 124 19.26 -13.82 -2.80
N ILE A 125 18.20 -13.01 -2.92
CA ILE A 125 17.88 -12.27 -4.14
C ILE A 125 17.20 -10.92 -3.86
N VAL A 126 17.59 -9.93 -4.67
CA VAL A 126 17.01 -8.58 -4.70
C VAL A 126 16.89 -8.15 -6.16
N LEU A 127 15.76 -7.61 -6.55
CA LEU A 127 15.51 -7.00 -7.85
C LEU A 127 15.31 -5.51 -7.69
N GLN A 128 15.88 -4.73 -8.58
CA GLN A 128 15.47 -3.35 -8.83
C GLN A 128 14.49 -3.35 -9.98
N ILE A 129 13.27 -2.92 -9.71
CA ILE A 129 12.16 -2.99 -10.65
C ILE A 129 11.69 -1.60 -11.07
N ALA A 130 11.14 -1.49 -12.26
CA ALA A 130 10.34 -0.33 -12.62
C ALA A 130 9.07 -0.26 -11.77
N ALA A 131 8.50 0.94 -11.63
CA ALA A 131 7.18 1.12 -11.03
C ALA A 131 6.17 0.16 -11.68
N SER A 132 5.27 -0.41 -10.89
CA SER A 132 4.24 -1.30 -11.43
C SER A 132 3.43 -0.60 -12.51
N LYS A 133 3.18 -1.29 -13.63
CA LYS A 133 2.32 -0.76 -14.67
C LYS A 133 0.95 -0.45 -14.08
N THR A 134 0.46 0.73 -14.35
CA THR A 134 -0.90 1.15 -14.00
C THR A 134 -1.70 1.37 -15.26
N HIS A 135 -2.99 1.18 -15.16
CA HIS A 135 -3.90 1.24 -16.27
C HIS A 135 -4.84 2.43 -16.16
N ASP A 136 -5.38 2.86 -17.27
CA ASP A 136 -6.52 3.75 -17.30
C ASP A 136 -7.78 3.04 -16.80
N LEU A 137 -8.66 3.77 -16.10
CA LEU A 137 -9.92 3.22 -15.61
C LEU A 137 -10.78 2.64 -16.74
N LYS A 138 -10.82 3.33 -17.90
CA LYS A 138 -11.57 2.86 -19.06
C LYS A 138 -11.08 1.48 -19.52
N ASN A 139 -9.79 1.31 -19.66
CA ASN A 139 -9.19 0.05 -20.09
C ASN A 139 -9.46 -1.09 -19.09
N LEU A 140 -9.45 -0.77 -17.77
CA LEU A 140 -9.82 -1.75 -16.75
C LEU A 140 -11.29 -2.15 -16.86
N ILE A 141 -12.21 -1.19 -16.99
CA ILE A 141 -13.65 -1.45 -17.14
C ILE A 141 -13.90 -2.29 -18.39
N ASP A 142 -13.33 -1.92 -19.53
CA ASP A 142 -13.53 -2.63 -20.80
C ASP A 142 -13.02 -4.09 -20.70
N ALA A 143 -11.89 -4.32 -20.07
CA ALA A 143 -11.39 -5.66 -19.81
C ALA A 143 -12.28 -6.48 -18.86
N CYS A 144 -12.96 -5.81 -17.92
CA CYS A 144 -13.87 -6.46 -16.98
C CYS A 144 -15.23 -6.80 -17.56
N LYS A 145 -15.63 -6.24 -18.72
CA LYS A 145 -16.90 -6.58 -19.41
C LYS A 145 -17.02 -8.07 -19.72
N ALA A 146 -15.91 -8.76 -19.96
CA ALA A 146 -15.90 -10.19 -20.21
C ALA A 146 -16.39 -11.04 -19.02
N PHE A 147 -16.41 -10.48 -17.81
CA PHE A 147 -16.84 -11.17 -16.59
C PHE A 147 -18.33 -10.94 -16.27
N GLY A 148 -19.00 -10.01 -16.96
CA GLY A 148 -20.41 -9.71 -16.76
C GLY A 148 -20.76 -9.50 -15.28
N ASP A 149 -21.80 -10.19 -14.81
CA ASP A 149 -22.29 -10.11 -13.41
C ASP A 149 -21.28 -10.64 -12.37
N SER A 150 -20.24 -11.34 -12.79
CA SER A 150 -19.18 -11.81 -11.89
C SER A 150 -18.08 -10.78 -11.68
N SER A 151 -18.13 -9.64 -12.38
CA SER A 151 -17.11 -8.61 -12.25
C SER A 151 -17.07 -8.05 -10.82
N LEU A 152 -15.86 -8.04 -10.24
CA LEU A 152 -15.58 -7.55 -8.90
C LEU A 152 -14.36 -6.64 -8.92
N LEU A 153 -14.55 -5.38 -8.59
CA LEU A 153 -13.50 -4.38 -8.47
C LEU A 153 -13.38 -3.89 -7.02
N LEU A 154 -12.20 -3.44 -6.63
CA LEU A 154 -12.00 -2.72 -5.38
C LEU A 154 -11.63 -1.27 -5.68
N ALA A 155 -12.11 -0.37 -4.82
CA ALA A 155 -11.74 1.04 -4.83
C ALA A 155 -11.27 1.44 -3.43
N LEU A 156 -10.08 2.02 -3.32
CA LEU A 156 -9.49 2.39 -2.03
C LEU A 156 -9.54 3.91 -1.84
N ASP A 157 -10.18 4.35 -0.77
CA ASP A 157 -10.36 5.77 -0.44
C ASP A 157 -9.44 6.19 0.71
N GLY A 158 -8.25 6.70 0.35
CA GLY A 158 -7.33 7.28 1.33
C GLY A 158 -6.46 6.28 2.09
N LEU A 159 -6.29 5.07 1.60
CA LEU A 159 -5.40 4.06 2.20
C LEU A 159 -3.94 4.44 1.95
N THR A 160 -3.19 4.73 3.01
CA THR A 160 -1.80 5.23 2.94
C THR A 160 -0.76 4.24 3.42
N ASP A 161 -1.14 3.20 4.16
CA ASP A 161 -0.22 2.18 4.64
C ASP A 161 0.13 1.16 3.54
N PRO A 162 1.43 1.02 3.17
CA PRO A 162 1.88 0.03 2.20
C PRO A 162 1.63 -1.42 2.63
N GLN A 163 1.62 -1.73 3.93
CA GLN A 163 1.36 -3.07 4.43
C GLN A 163 -0.10 -3.46 4.17
N ASN A 164 -1.03 -2.58 4.50
CA ASN A 164 -2.45 -2.80 4.23
C ASN A 164 -2.72 -2.87 2.72
N LEU A 165 -2.13 -1.98 1.93
CA LEU A 165 -2.30 -2.03 0.47
C LEU A 165 -1.82 -3.37 -0.11
N GLY A 166 -0.63 -3.83 0.27
CA GLY A 166 -0.10 -5.11 -0.20
C GLY A 166 -0.95 -6.30 0.22
N ALA A 167 -1.44 -6.32 1.47
CA ALA A 167 -2.32 -7.37 1.98
C ALA A 167 -3.69 -7.38 1.28
N ILE A 168 -4.26 -6.20 0.99
CA ILE A 168 -5.50 -6.07 0.22
C ILE A 168 -5.32 -6.60 -1.20
N ILE A 169 -4.24 -6.21 -1.89
CA ILE A 169 -3.93 -6.70 -3.24
C ILE A 169 -3.86 -8.23 -3.26
N ARG A 170 -3.17 -8.82 -2.28
CA ARG A 170 -3.03 -10.27 -2.16
C ARG A 170 -4.38 -10.96 -1.95
N SER A 171 -5.21 -10.45 -1.05
CA SER A 171 -6.54 -11.01 -0.77
C SER A 171 -7.49 -10.81 -1.96
N ALA A 172 -7.43 -9.65 -2.62
CA ALA A 172 -8.25 -9.34 -3.78
C ALA A 172 -7.97 -10.29 -4.95
N GLU A 173 -6.70 -10.51 -5.28
CA GLU A 173 -6.31 -11.46 -6.31
C GLU A 173 -6.74 -12.89 -5.96
N ALA A 174 -6.45 -13.34 -4.74
CA ALA A 174 -6.75 -14.69 -4.29
C ALA A 174 -8.26 -14.99 -4.23
N LEU A 175 -9.09 -13.98 -3.93
CA LEU A 175 -10.55 -14.13 -3.80
C LEU A 175 -11.32 -13.72 -5.06
N GLY A 176 -10.60 -13.46 -6.15
CA GLY A 176 -11.20 -13.36 -7.48
C GLY A 176 -11.64 -11.96 -7.90
N ALA A 177 -11.10 -10.92 -7.33
CA ALA A 177 -11.25 -9.57 -7.87
C ALA A 177 -10.49 -9.44 -9.20
N GLN A 178 -11.05 -8.68 -10.14
CA GLN A 178 -10.47 -8.44 -11.45
C GLN A 178 -9.64 -7.16 -11.52
N GLY A 179 -9.71 -6.30 -10.53
CA GLY A 179 -8.90 -5.08 -10.54
C GLY A 179 -9.06 -4.21 -9.30
N LEU A 180 -8.12 -3.28 -9.18
CA LEU A 180 -8.05 -2.32 -8.10
C LEU A 180 -8.05 -0.89 -8.66
N ILE A 181 -8.80 0.00 -8.02
CA ILE A 181 -8.86 1.43 -8.33
C ILE A 181 -8.22 2.19 -7.18
N LEU A 182 -7.16 2.93 -7.49
CA LEU A 182 -6.33 3.58 -6.49
C LEU A 182 -6.15 5.07 -6.85
N PRO A 183 -6.49 6.01 -5.96
CA PRO A 183 -6.23 7.43 -6.19
C PRO A 183 -4.74 7.71 -6.41
N GLN A 184 -4.42 8.69 -7.26
CA GLN A 184 -3.04 9.14 -7.47
C GLN A 184 -2.48 9.89 -6.25
N ARG A 185 -3.36 10.55 -5.49
CA ARG A 185 -3.02 11.31 -4.28
C ARG A 185 -3.68 10.69 -3.06
N ARG A 186 -3.06 10.87 -1.89
CA ARG A 186 -3.55 10.35 -0.60
C ARG A 186 -3.75 8.83 -0.61
N SER A 187 -2.85 8.12 -1.25
CA SER A 187 -2.81 6.66 -1.24
C SER A 187 -1.37 6.16 -1.27
N ALA A 188 -1.14 4.97 -0.76
CA ALA A 188 0.16 4.33 -0.85
C ALA A 188 0.58 4.15 -2.31
N GLY A 189 1.88 4.29 -2.58
CA GLY A 189 2.47 3.99 -3.88
C GLY A 189 2.56 2.48 -4.13
N LEU A 190 2.62 2.08 -5.40
CA LEU A 190 2.89 0.69 -5.77
C LEU A 190 4.39 0.39 -5.73
N THR A 191 4.96 0.51 -4.54
CA THR A 191 6.41 0.38 -4.27
C THR A 191 6.86 -1.08 -4.16
N GLY A 192 8.16 -1.30 -4.08
CA GLY A 192 8.73 -2.62 -3.82
C GLY A 192 8.25 -3.24 -2.50
N SER A 193 7.99 -2.44 -1.48
CA SER A 193 7.43 -2.90 -0.20
C SER A 193 6.00 -3.43 -0.36
N VAL A 194 5.16 -2.75 -1.13
CA VAL A 194 3.81 -3.23 -1.48
C VAL A 194 3.87 -4.52 -2.27
N ALA A 195 4.73 -4.59 -3.30
CA ALA A 195 4.89 -5.79 -4.12
C ALA A 195 5.34 -7.01 -3.28
N LYS A 196 6.20 -6.78 -2.29
CA LYS A 196 6.64 -7.83 -1.36
C LYS A 196 5.50 -8.37 -0.51
N VAL A 197 4.70 -7.49 0.10
CA VAL A 197 3.55 -7.89 0.94
C VAL A 197 2.49 -8.57 0.09
N ALA A 198 2.26 -8.08 -1.13
CA ALA A 198 1.35 -8.68 -2.09
C ALA A 198 1.80 -10.07 -2.58
N ALA A 199 3.05 -10.49 -2.30
CA ALA A 199 3.58 -11.83 -2.58
C ALA A 199 3.34 -12.31 -4.03
N GLY A 200 3.49 -11.41 -5.00
CA GLY A 200 3.28 -11.68 -6.42
C GLY A 200 1.89 -11.37 -6.95
N ALA A 201 0.88 -11.17 -6.11
CA ALA A 201 -0.49 -10.86 -6.55
C ALA A 201 -0.58 -9.56 -7.37
N LEU A 202 0.33 -8.61 -7.12
CA LEU A 202 0.40 -7.35 -7.88
C LEU A 202 0.70 -7.55 -9.38
N GLU A 203 1.33 -8.65 -9.76
CA GLU A 203 1.60 -9.01 -11.15
C GLU A 203 0.35 -9.57 -11.85
N HIS A 204 -0.69 -9.86 -11.09
CA HIS A 204 -1.89 -10.53 -11.57
C HIS A 204 -3.16 -9.71 -11.40
N LEU A 205 -3.15 -8.72 -10.51
CA LEU A 205 -4.29 -7.83 -10.29
C LEU A 205 -4.02 -6.47 -10.96
N PRO A 206 -4.70 -6.14 -12.06
CA PRO A 206 -4.56 -4.83 -12.70
C PRO A 206 -4.93 -3.68 -11.75
N VAL A 207 -4.14 -2.62 -11.76
CA VAL A 207 -4.39 -1.44 -10.94
C VAL A 207 -4.65 -0.23 -11.83
N ALA A 208 -5.81 0.39 -11.71
CA ALA A 208 -6.11 1.67 -12.33
C ALA A 208 -5.79 2.82 -11.36
N ARG A 209 -4.91 3.75 -11.79
CA ARG A 209 -4.61 4.98 -11.03
C ARG A 209 -5.49 6.12 -11.49
N VAL A 210 -6.30 6.68 -10.59
CA VAL A 210 -7.28 7.70 -10.91
C VAL A 210 -7.00 9.04 -10.22
N VAL A 211 -7.28 10.13 -10.90
CA VAL A 211 -7.12 11.48 -10.33
C VAL A 211 -8.22 11.77 -9.31
N ASN A 212 -9.44 11.35 -9.61
CA ASN A 212 -10.63 11.60 -8.77
C ASN A 212 -11.43 10.29 -8.60
N LEU A 213 -11.40 9.74 -7.38
CA LEU A 213 -12.08 8.50 -7.05
C LEU A 213 -13.60 8.62 -7.23
N ASN A 214 -14.20 9.71 -6.77
CA ASN A 214 -15.64 9.89 -6.82
C ASN A 214 -16.17 9.89 -8.25
N ARG A 215 -15.52 10.65 -9.15
CA ARG A 215 -15.85 10.63 -10.57
C ARG A 215 -15.65 9.25 -11.21
N SER A 216 -14.70 8.49 -10.69
CA SER A 216 -14.47 7.10 -11.13
C SER A 216 -15.58 6.16 -10.70
N LEU A 217 -16.12 6.35 -9.49
CA LEU A 217 -17.26 5.59 -8.98
C LEU A 217 -18.54 5.94 -9.74
N GLU A 218 -18.80 7.22 -10.05
CA GLU A 218 -19.91 7.65 -10.91
C GLU A 218 -19.85 6.93 -12.28
N LYS A 219 -18.67 6.93 -12.90
CA LYS A 219 -18.47 6.24 -14.18
C LYS A 219 -18.72 4.74 -14.09
N LEU A 220 -18.32 4.09 -13.00
CA LEU A 220 -18.60 2.67 -12.76
C LEU A 220 -20.10 2.41 -12.61
N LYS A 221 -20.84 3.31 -11.94
CA LYS A 221 -22.31 3.23 -11.85
C LYS A 221 -22.96 3.35 -13.21
N ASP A 222 -22.49 4.25 -14.07
CA ASP A 222 -22.95 4.42 -15.46
C ASP A 222 -22.70 3.14 -16.29
N GLU A 223 -21.66 2.37 -15.95
CA GLU A 223 -21.34 1.06 -16.59
C GLU A 223 -22.05 -0.13 -15.89
N GLY A 224 -22.99 0.15 -14.97
CA GLY A 224 -23.84 -0.85 -14.33
C GLY A 224 -23.28 -1.49 -13.06
N TYR A 225 -22.16 -0.98 -12.51
CA TYR A 225 -21.63 -1.49 -11.25
C TYR A 225 -22.45 -1.01 -10.05
N THR A 226 -22.73 -1.92 -9.13
CA THR A 226 -23.21 -1.57 -7.78
C THR A 226 -22.03 -1.16 -6.91
N VAL A 227 -22.12 0.00 -6.27
CA VAL A 227 -21.06 0.54 -5.39
C VAL A 227 -21.39 0.23 -3.95
N VAL A 228 -20.61 -0.62 -3.30
CA VAL A 228 -20.81 -1.02 -1.90
C VAL A 228 -19.64 -0.53 -1.05
N GLY A 229 -19.93 0.29 -0.05
CA GLY A 229 -18.94 0.80 0.89
C GLY A 229 -18.86 -0.06 2.16
N LEU A 230 -17.65 -0.42 2.57
CA LEU A 230 -17.39 -1.10 3.84
C LEU A 230 -17.18 -0.05 4.94
N ALA A 231 -18.16 0.08 5.84
CA ALA A 231 -18.17 1.09 6.88
C ALA A 231 -18.79 0.55 8.17
N GLU A 232 -18.27 0.96 9.32
CA GLU A 232 -18.78 0.51 10.65
C GLU A 232 -20.22 0.91 10.89
N GLU A 233 -20.61 2.08 10.40
CA GLU A 233 -21.97 2.61 10.47
C GLU A 233 -22.90 2.09 9.36
N GLY A 234 -22.51 1.06 8.65
CA GLY A 234 -23.34 0.45 7.59
C GLY A 234 -24.71 0.05 8.11
N SER A 235 -25.76 0.39 7.35
CA SER A 235 -27.15 0.06 7.68
C SER A 235 -27.46 -1.41 7.53
N SER A 236 -26.71 -2.13 6.73
CA SER A 236 -26.86 -3.57 6.48
C SER A 236 -25.64 -4.33 6.96
N THR A 237 -25.83 -5.55 7.39
CA THR A 237 -24.74 -6.45 7.70
C THR A 237 -24.26 -7.19 6.43
N LEU A 238 -23.00 -7.60 6.44
CA LEU A 238 -22.39 -8.30 5.32
C LEU A 238 -23.18 -9.58 4.92
N SER A 239 -23.79 -10.26 5.88
CA SER A 239 -24.58 -11.49 5.66
C SER A 239 -25.96 -11.25 5.03
N GLU A 240 -26.48 -10.02 5.08
CA GLU A 240 -27.81 -9.67 4.54
C GLU A 240 -27.76 -9.28 3.07
N ILE A 241 -26.58 -8.98 2.54
CA ILE A 241 -26.45 -8.47 1.19
C ILE A 241 -26.50 -9.58 0.17
N LYS A 242 -27.27 -9.32 -0.89
CA LYS A 242 -27.29 -10.14 -2.10
C LYS A 242 -26.42 -9.47 -3.16
N PHE A 243 -25.25 -10.04 -3.41
CA PHE A 243 -24.31 -9.55 -4.43
C PHE A 243 -24.79 -9.97 -5.82
N GLN A 244 -25.58 -9.10 -6.45
CA GLN A 244 -26.08 -9.30 -7.82
C GLN A 244 -25.38 -8.34 -8.76
N GLY A 245 -25.10 -8.79 -9.99
CA GLY A 245 -24.44 -7.98 -11.00
C GLY A 245 -22.96 -7.66 -10.72
N PRO A 246 -22.36 -6.78 -11.53
CA PRO A 246 -21.01 -6.31 -11.35
C PRO A 246 -20.90 -5.43 -10.11
N LEU A 247 -19.81 -5.59 -9.36
CA LEU A 247 -19.65 -4.99 -8.03
C LEU A 247 -18.35 -4.21 -7.93
N VAL A 248 -18.41 -3.02 -7.33
CA VAL A 248 -17.21 -2.35 -6.80
C VAL A 248 -17.33 -2.15 -5.30
N VAL A 249 -16.33 -2.64 -4.58
CA VAL A 249 -16.22 -2.54 -3.12
C VAL A 249 -15.34 -1.36 -2.78
N VAL A 250 -15.86 -0.43 -1.99
CA VAL A 250 -15.11 0.73 -1.52
C VAL A 250 -14.62 0.50 -0.10
N VAL A 251 -13.31 0.64 0.09
CA VAL A 251 -12.64 0.51 1.39
C VAL A 251 -11.99 1.85 1.74
N GLY A 252 -12.24 2.34 2.93
CA GLY A 252 -11.69 3.60 3.43
C GLY A 252 -10.34 3.46 4.11
N SER A 253 -9.80 4.59 4.56
CA SER A 253 -8.59 4.63 5.38
C SER A 253 -8.83 4.08 6.79
N GLU A 254 -7.74 3.68 7.44
CA GLU A 254 -7.75 3.12 8.79
C GLU A 254 -8.30 4.11 9.84
N ASP A 255 -7.95 5.40 9.70
CA ASP A 255 -8.29 6.43 10.69
C ASP A 255 -9.70 7.03 10.49
N LYS A 256 -10.11 7.21 9.23
CA LYS A 256 -11.31 8.01 8.87
C LYS A 256 -12.38 7.21 8.15
N GLY A 257 -12.11 5.96 7.82
CA GLY A 257 -12.97 5.16 6.98
C GLY A 257 -13.14 5.77 5.58
N ILE A 258 -14.30 5.58 5.00
CA ILE A 258 -14.67 6.13 3.69
C ILE A 258 -15.02 7.62 3.84
N SER A 259 -14.50 8.48 2.96
CA SER A 259 -14.80 9.92 2.99
C SER A 259 -16.28 10.20 2.78
N LEU A 260 -16.78 11.31 3.35
CA LEU A 260 -18.21 11.64 3.30
C LEU A 260 -18.76 11.72 1.87
N ILE A 261 -17.97 12.25 0.92
CA ILE A 261 -18.41 12.36 -0.48
C ILE A 261 -18.48 10.96 -1.10
N THR A 262 -17.48 10.13 -0.88
CA THR A 262 -17.46 8.74 -1.38
C THR A 262 -18.60 7.91 -0.79
N ARG A 263 -18.94 8.09 0.49
CA ARG A 263 -20.09 7.42 1.12
C ARG A 263 -21.41 7.72 0.43
N ARG A 264 -21.63 8.98 0.06
CA ARG A 264 -22.85 9.40 -0.66
C ARG A 264 -23.00 8.79 -2.03
N LEU A 265 -21.90 8.34 -2.63
CA LEU A 265 -21.89 7.66 -3.92
C LEU A 265 -22.11 6.15 -3.79
N CYS A 266 -21.91 5.59 -2.61
CA CYS A 266 -22.21 4.18 -2.36
C CYS A 266 -23.71 3.93 -2.43
N ASP A 267 -24.12 2.89 -3.15
CA ASP A 267 -25.51 2.45 -3.21
C ASP A 267 -25.92 1.79 -1.89
N GLN A 268 -24.95 1.16 -1.22
CA GLN A 268 -25.14 0.52 0.07
C GLN A 268 -23.88 0.70 0.93
N LEU A 269 -24.09 0.90 2.24
CA LEU A 269 -23.04 0.83 3.25
C LEU A 269 -23.23 -0.42 4.11
N VAL A 270 -22.17 -1.20 4.20
CA VAL A 270 -22.19 -2.52 4.82
C VAL A 270 -21.22 -2.57 5.97
N ARG A 271 -21.64 -3.18 7.05
CA ARG A 271 -20.79 -3.42 8.22
C ARG A 271 -20.52 -4.91 8.44
N ILE A 272 -19.38 -5.21 9.02
CA ILE A 272 -19.05 -6.51 9.58
C ILE A 272 -19.47 -6.48 11.06
N PRO A 273 -20.45 -7.30 11.50
CA PRO A 273 -20.85 -7.34 12.91
C PRO A 273 -19.68 -7.84 13.78
N LEU A 274 -19.35 -7.10 14.81
CA LEU A 274 -18.34 -7.46 15.79
C LEU A 274 -19.00 -7.76 17.13
N LYS A 275 -18.56 -8.84 17.79
CA LYS A 275 -19.11 -9.27 19.10
C LYS A 275 -18.21 -8.83 20.27
N GLY A 276 -16.95 -8.53 20.00
CA GLY A 276 -15.95 -8.19 21.02
C GLY A 276 -16.04 -6.72 21.48
N VAL A 277 -15.11 -6.33 22.35
CA VAL A 277 -14.95 -4.94 22.81
C VAL A 277 -14.29 -4.06 21.75
N THR A 278 -13.52 -4.66 20.84
CA THR A 278 -12.87 -3.96 19.73
C THR A 278 -13.92 -3.37 18.79
N THR A 279 -13.80 -2.08 18.49
CA THR A 279 -14.78 -1.32 17.69
C THR A 279 -14.56 -1.49 16.19
N SER A 280 -13.33 -1.75 15.75
CA SER A 280 -12.99 -1.85 14.32
C SER A 280 -12.03 -2.99 14.03
N LEU A 281 -11.95 -3.37 12.78
CA LEU A 281 -10.94 -4.30 12.23
C LEU A 281 -9.91 -3.52 11.39
N ASN A 282 -8.70 -4.05 11.32
CA ASN A 282 -7.73 -3.59 10.34
C ASN A 282 -8.34 -3.60 8.93
N ALA A 283 -8.03 -2.57 8.11
CA ALA A 283 -8.64 -2.39 6.79
C ALA A 283 -8.43 -3.59 5.86
N SER A 284 -7.24 -4.21 5.88
CA SER A 284 -6.95 -5.38 5.04
C SER A 284 -7.70 -6.63 5.51
N VAL A 285 -7.88 -6.80 6.82
CA VAL A 285 -8.66 -7.90 7.41
C VAL A 285 -10.14 -7.75 7.07
N ALA A 286 -10.69 -6.55 7.29
CA ALA A 286 -12.09 -6.26 6.96
C ALA A 286 -12.38 -6.48 5.46
N THR A 287 -11.47 -6.01 4.61
CA THR A 287 -11.54 -6.23 3.15
C THR A 287 -11.52 -7.72 2.81
N SER A 288 -10.66 -8.50 3.44
CA SER A 288 -10.54 -9.94 3.17
C SER A 288 -11.81 -10.70 3.58
N ILE A 289 -12.44 -10.35 4.71
CA ILE A 289 -13.70 -10.92 5.15
C ILE A 289 -14.81 -10.58 4.16
N PHE A 290 -14.88 -9.32 3.70
CA PHE A 290 -15.85 -8.90 2.71
C PHE A 290 -15.69 -9.68 1.39
N LEU A 291 -14.48 -9.74 0.88
CA LEU A 291 -14.18 -10.46 -0.37
C LEU A 291 -14.48 -11.96 -0.27
N TYR A 292 -14.19 -12.57 0.88
CA TYR A 292 -14.55 -13.97 1.11
C TYR A 292 -16.05 -14.19 1.06
N GLU A 293 -16.87 -13.30 1.65
CA GLU A 293 -18.32 -13.42 1.59
C GLU A 293 -18.87 -13.25 0.16
N VAL A 294 -18.30 -12.31 -0.62
CA VAL A 294 -18.62 -12.18 -2.05
C VAL A 294 -18.26 -13.46 -2.80
N ALA A 295 -17.05 -13.98 -2.62
CA ALA A 295 -16.60 -15.23 -3.25
C ALA A 295 -17.49 -16.41 -2.84
N ARG A 296 -17.79 -16.55 -1.55
CA ARG A 296 -18.68 -17.59 -1.01
C ARG A 296 -20.07 -17.52 -1.63
N SER A 297 -20.60 -16.33 -1.80
CA SER A 297 -21.93 -16.12 -2.36
C SER A 297 -22.00 -16.33 -3.89
N LYS A 298 -20.90 -16.19 -4.59
CA LYS A 298 -20.79 -16.32 -6.05
C LYS A 298 -20.14 -17.66 -6.46
N TRP A 299 -18.86 -17.69 -6.64
CA TRP A 299 -18.16 -18.79 -7.30
C TRP A 299 -17.82 -19.98 -6.39
N MET A 300 -17.75 -19.80 -5.06
CA MET A 300 -17.46 -20.91 -4.14
C MET A 300 -18.66 -21.82 -3.89
N ARG A 301 -19.88 -21.45 -4.28
CA ARG A 301 -21.09 -22.25 -4.01
C ARG A 301 -21.04 -23.66 -4.61
N SER A 302 -20.34 -23.81 -5.72
CA SER A 302 -20.25 -25.08 -6.46
C SER A 302 -18.98 -25.87 -6.14
N ILE A 303 -18.13 -25.40 -5.22
CA ILE A 303 -16.85 -26.03 -4.89
C ILE A 303 -17.01 -26.87 -3.65
N SER A 304 -16.64 -28.17 -3.73
CA SER A 304 -16.50 -29.05 -2.58
C SER A 304 -15.10 -28.92 -1.95
N GLY A 305 -14.95 -29.33 -0.69
CA GLY A 305 -13.66 -29.25 -0.01
C GLY A 305 -12.56 -30.16 -0.62
N GLN A 306 -12.93 -31.03 -1.54
CA GLN A 306 -12.00 -31.93 -2.26
C GLN A 306 -11.65 -31.41 -3.67
N ASP A 307 -12.35 -30.39 -4.15
CA ASP A 307 -12.09 -29.84 -5.46
C ASP A 307 -10.82 -28.95 -5.45
N PRO A 308 -10.03 -28.98 -6.55
CA PRO A 308 -8.95 -28.04 -6.69
C PRO A 308 -9.49 -26.60 -6.81
N SER A 309 -8.76 -25.64 -6.26
CA SER A 309 -9.12 -24.23 -6.43
C SER A 309 -9.22 -23.87 -7.92
N PRO A 310 -10.31 -23.23 -8.36
CA PRO A 310 -10.48 -22.86 -9.75
C PRO A 310 -9.42 -21.86 -10.18
N ARG A 311 -8.96 -21.99 -11.42
CA ARG A 311 -8.11 -20.95 -12.02
C ARG A 311 -9.00 -19.80 -12.45
N LEU A 312 -8.81 -18.64 -11.88
CA LEU A 312 -9.53 -17.44 -12.30
C LEU A 312 -8.98 -16.90 -13.62
N LEU A 313 -9.89 -16.54 -14.51
CA LEU A 313 -9.55 -15.79 -15.70
C LEU A 313 -9.15 -14.37 -15.28
N LYS A 314 -8.07 -13.86 -15.86
CA LYS A 314 -7.59 -12.51 -15.62
C LYS A 314 -8.11 -11.58 -16.69
N PRO A 315 -8.45 -10.32 -16.37
CA PRO A 315 -8.81 -9.35 -17.38
C PRO A 315 -7.61 -9.10 -18.30
N GLN A 316 -7.84 -9.22 -19.60
CA GLN A 316 -6.82 -8.91 -20.61
C GLN A 316 -6.93 -7.44 -20.98
N ILE A 317 -6.02 -6.64 -20.47
CA ILE A 317 -5.93 -5.23 -20.80
C ILE A 317 -4.97 -5.09 -21.97
N SER A 318 -5.49 -4.67 -23.11
CA SER A 318 -4.68 -4.37 -24.28
C SER A 318 -3.67 -3.28 -23.94
N SER A 319 -2.38 -3.58 -24.11
CA SER A 319 -1.36 -2.54 -24.08
C SER A 319 -1.54 -1.70 -25.34
N GLU A 320 -2.07 -0.48 -25.20
CA GLU A 320 -1.98 0.50 -26.28
C GLU A 320 -0.52 0.60 -26.69
N LYS A 321 -0.24 0.32 -27.96
CA LYS A 321 1.04 0.68 -28.57
C LYS A 321 1.13 2.19 -28.45
N ILE A 322 2.03 2.65 -27.60
CA ILE A 322 2.46 4.06 -27.59
C ILE A 322 3.18 4.25 -28.93
N ASN A 323 2.48 4.90 -29.87
CA ASN A 323 3.09 5.45 -31.07
C ASN A 323 3.86 6.71 -30.73
#